data_0f933bc2f380b56a48cb4626a1b8e1e6
#
_entry.id   0f933bc2f380b56a48cb4626a1b8e1e6
#
_cell.length_a   1.000
_cell.length_b   1.000
_cell.length_c   1.000
_cell.angle_alpha   90.00
_cell.angle_beta   90.00
_cell.angle_gamma   90.00
#
_symmetry.space_group_name_H-M   'P 1'
#
loop_
_entity.id
_entity.type
_entity.pdbx_description
1 polymer ?
#
loop_
_entity_poly.entity_id
_entity_poly.type
_entity_poly.pdbx_seq_one_letter_code
_entity_poly.pdbx_strand_id
1 'polypeptide(L)'
;MDDLTKNIKRFRLIRGYDQDRMSGLLGISRVTYSKLENGKSKVTDDLFYQISRVLEVAPEALLDSPEAKSRPFFRHKKTMTLQQRACNDQMILDAERKLLDYAFLEDVTHEANRVNPELEALKHPVGSLAEAKALGTQVRKLFYAQGYVNVGQFGEAIEANGIRFLPFTFPSNDEFGFTLKFKDGMMGIAVNTHSSIPGERQLFTLCHEVGHYMMHCMIEEAHGGESIPPDEEKRMEKEADAFASGLLMPDADFDAAWNATEGQLWFNRVLEVKKLFAVSYQTVIYRLDEKYRDATGKKVAPPYRVWFRQNYHRRFGRELPAREEACPSGIRVSSSRYLRLARRAFLSHEITMSRLAELLGKGALETRALANEWAREEAEVAV
;
A
#
# COMPACT_ATOMS: atom_id res chain seq x y z
N MET A 1 -7.72 30.00 2.95
CA MET A 1 -8.58 29.26 2.02
C MET A 1 -9.36 28.29 2.87
N ASP A 2 -10.68 28.27 2.79
CA ASP A 2 -11.47 27.29 3.52
C ASP A 2 -11.37 25.90 2.87
N ASP A 3 -11.78 24.87 3.59
CA ASP A 3 -11.62 23.49 3.14
C ASP A 3 -12.50 23.21 1.91
N LEU A 4 -13.66 23.87 1.83
CA LEU A 4 -14.55 23.76 0.68
C LEU A 4 -13.86 24.17 -0.64
N THR A 5 -13.19 25.32 -0.68
CA THR A 5 -12.52 25.81 -1.91
C THR A 5 -11.33 24.94 -2.29
N LYS A 6 -10.60 24.42 -1.31
CA LYS A 6 -9.52 23.45 -1.54
C LYS A 6 -10.07 22.16 -2.18
N ASN A 7 -11.18 21.64 -1.64
CA ASN A 7 -11.81 20.41 -2.13
C ASN A 7 -12.40 20.59 -3.53
N ILE A 8 -13.07 21.70 -3.80
CA ILE A 8 -13.58 22.00 -5.15
C ILE A 8 -12.44 21.95 -6.18
N LYS A 9 -11.32 22.62 -5.90
CA LYS A 9 -10.13 22.58 -6.76
C LYS A 9 -9.58 21.16 -6.91
N ARG A 10 -9.48 20.42 -5.82
CA ARG A 10 -8.97 19.06 -5.80
C ARG A 10 -9.82 18.12 -6.65
N PHE A 11 -11.13 18.08 -6.43
CA PHE A 11 -12.04 17.20 -7.19
C PHE A 11 -12.12 17.59 -8.67
N ARG A 12 -12.07 18.88 -9.01
CA ARG A 12 -11.96 19.34 -10.41
C ARG A 12 -10.72 18.76 -11.09
N LEU A 13 -9.56 18.82 -10.42
CA LEU A 13 -8.30 18.27 -10.94
C LEU A 13 -8.37 16.75 -11.09
N ILE A 14 -8.98 16.05 -10.15
CA ILE A 14 -9.20 14.60 -10.22
C ILE A 14 -10.03 14.22 -11.45
N ARG A 15 -11.08 15.00 -11.77
CA ARG A 15 -11.89 14.82 -12.98
C ARG A 15 -11.17 15.24 -14.27
N GLY A 16 -9.97 15.81 -14.18
CA GLY A 16 -9.23 16.31 -15.35
C GLY A 16 -9.88 17.53 -15.99
N TYR A 17 -10.73 18.28 -15.24
CA TYR A 17 -11.34 19.48 -15.76
C TYR A 17 -10.42 20.69 -15.57
N ASP A 18 -10.28 21.51 -16.61
CA ASP A 18 -9.74 22.85 -16.45
C ASP A 18 -10.82 23.83 -15.93
N GLN A 19 -10.43 25.06 -15.62
CA GLN A 19 -11.37 26.06 -15.10
C GLN A 19 -12.40 26.49 -16.15
N ASP A 20 -12.06 26.43 -17.43
CA ASP A 20 -12.98 26.78 -18.54
C ASP A 20 -14.09 25.73 -18.65
N ARG A 21 -13.71 24.45 -18.66
CA ARG A 21 -14.68 23.34 -18.69
C ARG A 21 -15.59 23.34 -17.47
N MET A 22 -15.01 23.52 -16.27
CA MET A 22 -15.81 23.53 -15.03
C MET A 22 -16.77 24.71 -14.99
N SER A 23 -16.33 25.91 -15.39
CA SER A 23 -17.22 27.09 -15.45
C SER A 23 -18.36 26.91 -16.46
N GLY A 24 -18.07 26.30 -17.62
CA GLY A 24 -19.09 25.96 -18.62
C GLY A 24 -20.12 24.97 -18.10
N LEU A 25 -19.73 23.92 -17.40
CA LEU A 25 -20.63 22.94 -16.80
C LEU A 25 -21.53 23.54 -15.70
N LEU A 26 -21.01 24.55 -14.98
CA LEU A 26 -21.78 25.28 -13.95
C LEU A 26 -22.60 26.46 -14.49
N GLY A 27 -22.49 26.80 -15.79
CA GLY A 27 -23.19 27.94 -16.38
C GLY A 27 -22.74 29.31 -15.86
N ILE A 28 -21.50 29.44 -15.36
CA ILE A 28 -20.92 30.68 -14.83
C ILE A 28 -19.68 31.09 -15.62
N SER A 29 -19.26 32.37 -15.50
CA SER A 29 -18.04 32.81 -16.19
C SER A 29 -16.78 32.18 -15.55
N ARG A 30 -15.74 31.96 -16.37
CA ARG A 30 -14.43 31.48 -15.88
C ARG A 30 -13.86 32.39 -14.78
N VAL A 31 -14.07 33.70 -14.89
CA VAL A 31 -13.59 34.67 -13.88
C VAL A 31 -14.33 34.46 -12.57
N THR A 32 -15.65 34.21 -12.61
CA THR A 32 -16.44 33.91 -11.42
C THR A 32 -15.99 32.62 -10.79
N TYR A 33 -15.80 31.56 -11.60
CA TYR A 33 -15.31 30.27 -11.11
C TYR A 33 -13.91 30.38 -10.48
N SER A 34 -12.98 31.09 -11.13
CA SER A 34 -11.63 31.31 -10.59
C SER A 34 -11.65 32.06 -9.24
N LYS A 35 -12.53 33.07 -9.08
CA LYS A 35 -12.70 33.76 -7.80
C LYS A 35 -13.24 32.82 -6.71
N LEU A 36 -14.19 31.97 -7.06
CA LEU A 36 -14.77 30.96 -6.16
C LEU A 36 -13.71 29.95 -5.72
N GLU A 37 -12.99 29.34 -6.65
CA GLU A 37 -11.95 28.36 -6.36
C GLU A 37 -10.79 28.93 -5.51
N ASN A 38 -10.53 30.24 -5.62
CA ASN A 38 -9.53 30.94 -4.82
C ASN A 38 -10.09 31.54 -3.50
N GLY A 39 -11.32 31.23 -3.12
CA GLY A 39 -11.94 31.73 -1.89
C GLY A 39 -12.26 33.22 -1.89
N LYS A 40 -12.27 33.86 -3.07
CA LYS A 40 -12.57 35.29 -3.22
C LYS A 40 -14.05 35.56 -3.49
N SER A 41 -14.88 34.53 -3.59
CA SER A 41 -16.32 34.60 -3.75
C SER A 41 -16.97 33.50 -2.91
N LYS A 42 -18.13 33.79 -2.34
CA LYS A 42 -18.90 32.80 -1.58
C LYS A 42 -19.56 31.80 -2.52
N VAL A 43 -19.61 30.54 -2.10
CA VAL A 43 -20.42 29.50 -2.75
C VAL A 43 -21.82 29.60 -2.17
N THR A 44 -22.83 29.75 -3.03
CA THR A 44 -24.25 29.67 -2.61
C THR A 44 -24.66 28.21 -2.49
N ASP A 45 -25.73 27.94 -1.74
CA ASP A 45 -26.23 26.57 -1.54
C ASP A 45 -26.56 25.88 -2.87
N ASP A 46 -27.22 26.58 -3.79
CA ASP A 46 -27.54 26.05 -5.12
C ASP A 46 -26.26 25.68 -5.90
N LEU A 47 -25.30 26.57 -5.88
CA LEU A 47 -24.02 26.34 -6.57
C LEU A 47 -23.20 25.21 -5.92
N PHE A 48 -23.28 25.07 -4.59
CA PHE A 48 -22.66 23.98 -3.85
C PHE A 48 -23.18 22.61 -4.32
N TYR A 49 -24.50 22.45 -4.40
CA TYR A 49 -25.08 21.20 -4.91
C TYR A 49 -24.85 20.97 -6.41
N GLN A 50 -24.78 22.05 -7.22
CA GLN A 50 -24.41 21.91 -8.61
C GLN A 50 -22.95 21.44 -8.78
N ILE A 51 -22.03 22.00 -7.99
CA ILE A 51 -20.61 21.59 -7.97
C ILE A 51 -20.51 20.11 -7.60
N SER A 52 -21.20 19.68 -6.54
CA SER A 52 -21.23 18.27 -6.10
C SER A 52 -21.68 17.34 -7.22
N ARG A 53 -22.74 17.69 -7.94
CA ARG A 53 -23.25 16.91 -9.10
C ARG A 53 -22.27 16.87 -10.26
N VAL A 54 -21.72 18.04 -10.65
CA VAL A 54 -20.76 18.13 -11.77
C VAL A 54 -19.48 17.35 -11.49
N LEU A 55 -19.04 17.39 -10.24
CA LEU A 55 -17.87 16.63 -9.80
C LEU A 55 -18.17 15.17 -9.46
N GLU A 56 -19.46 14.80 -9.43
CA GLU A 56 -19.93 13.45 -9.05
C GLU A 56 -19.36 13.00 -7.68
N VAL A 57 -19.45 13.88 -6.70
CA VAL A 57 -19.03 13.61 -5.32
C VAL A 57 -20.18 13.86 -4.36
N ALA A 58 -20.20 13.18 -3.23
CA ALA A 58 -21.15 13.48 -2.17
C ALA A 58 -20.93 14.91 -1.65
N PRO A 59 -22.00 15.69 -1.35
CA PRO A 59 -21.86 17.05 -0.82
C PRO A 59 -20.95 17.13 0.40
N GLU A 60 -21.03 16.14 1.28
CA GLU A 60 -20.22 16.04 2.49
C GLU A 60 -18.72 16.00 2.17
N ALA A 61 -18.32 15.33 1.08
CA ALA A 61 -16.94 15.23 0.65
C ALA A 61 -16.33 16.60 0.26
N LEU A 62 -17.16 17.57 -0.13
CA LEU A 62 -16.73 18.94 -0.38
C LEU A 62 -16.45 19.72 0.91
N LEU A 63 -17.06 19.32 2.03
CA LEU A 63 -16.93 19.95 3.34
C LEU A 63 -15.90 19.26 4.25
N ASP A 64 -15.54 18.03 3.91
CA ASP A 64 -14.54 17.27 4.67
C ASP A 64 -13.23 18.05 4.77
N SER A 65 -12.65 18.13 5.96
CA SER A 65 -11.34 18.76 6.14
C SER A 65 -10.27 17.95 5.40
N PRO A 66 -9.54 18.54 4.44
CA PRO A 66 -8.46 17.85 3.76
C PRO A 66 -7.20 17.66 4.63
N GLU A 67 -7.28 17.97 5.91
CA GLU A 67 -6.21 17.72 6.84
C GLU A 67 -6.04 16.23 7.09
N ALA A 68 -5.38 15.56 6.15
CA ALA A 68 -4.71 14.30 6.46
C ALA A 68 -3.73 14.60 7.61
N LYS A 69 -4.11 14.19 8.83
CA LYS A 69 -3.27 14.31 10.03
C LYS A 69 -2.19 13.22 10.06
N SER A 70 -2.15 12.42 9.03
CA SER A 70 -1.17 11.40 8.74
C SER A 70 -0.37 11.83 7.51
N ARG A 71 0.94 11.71 7.58
CA ARG A 71 1.82 11.93 6.43
C ARG A 71 2.15 10.57 5.84
N PRO A 72 1.80 10.36 4.57
CA PRO A 72 2.20 9.14 3.90
C PRO A 72 3.69 9.18 3.55
N PHE A 73 4.38 8.08 3.78
CA PHE A 73 5.67 7.82 3.18
C PHE A 73 5.45 7.50 1.70
N PHE A 74 5.89 8.38 0.80
CA PHE A 74 5.68 8.17 -0.62
C PHE A 74 6.99 8.06 -1.39
N ARG A 75 7.02 7.11 -2.31
CA ARG A 75 7.86 7.21 -3.50
C ARG A 75 7.36 8.33 -4.41
N HIS A 76 7.69 9.58 -4.10
CA HIS A 76 7.36 10.68 -4.99
C HIS A 76 8.19 10.59 -6.28
N LYS A 77 7.52 10.31 -7.40
CA LYS A 77 8.09 10.67 -8.69
C LYS A 77 8.12 12.18 -8.80
N LYS A 78 9.31 12.77 -8.93
CA LYS A 78 9.58 14.21 -9.04
C LYS A 78 8.82 14.96 -10.16
N THR A 79 8.07 14.27 -11.00
CA THR A 79 7.42 14.80 -12.23
C THR A 79 5.95 14.48 -12.31
N MET A 80 5.20 14.61 -11.22
CA MET A 80 3.74 14.45 -11.25
C MET A 80 3.05 15.70 -11.81
N THR A 81 2.07 15.49 -12.68
CA THR A 81 1.13 16.54 -13.09
C THR A 81 0.24 16.96 -11.91
N LEU A 82 -0.37 18.16 -11.97
CA LEU A 82 -1.33 18.60 -10.95
C LEU A 82 -2.48 17.61 -10.77
N GLN A 83 -2.95 17.00 -11.86
CA GLN A 83 -4.00 15.98 -11.82
C GLN A 83 -3.54 14.72 -11.07
N GLN A 84 -2.33 14.21 -11.35
CA GLN A 84 -1.77 13.05 -10.66
C GLN A 84 -1.62 13.29 -9.16
N ARG A 85 -1.15 14.48 -8.75
CA ARG A 85 -1.06 14.87 -7.34
C ARG A 85 -2.44 14.88 -6.67
N ALA A 86 -3.44 15.48 -7.31
CA ALA A 86 -4.78 15.53 -6.77
C ALA A 86 -5.43 14.13 -6.64
N CYS A 87 -5.17 13.23 -7.61
CA CYS A 87 -5.61 11.83 -7.53
C CYS A 87 -4.94 11.09 -6.36
N ASN A 88 -3.64 11.31 -6.15
CA ASN A 88 -2.92 10.70 -5.03
C ASN A 88 -3.41 11.24 -3.69
N ASP A 89 -3.62 12.55 -3.56
CA ASP A 89 -4.16 13.16 -2.34
C ASP A 89 -5.55 12.57 -2.01
N GLN A 90 -6.41 12.35 -3.02
CA GLN A 90 -7.71 11.70 -2.83
C GLN A 90 -7.55 10.25 -2.37
N MET A 91 -6.67 9.50 -3.00
CA MET A 91 -6.39 8.11 -2.67
C MET A 91 -5.92 7.95 -1.22
N ILE A 92 -5.05 8.86 -0.75
CA ILE A 92 -4.59 8.89 0.65
C ILE A 92 -5.78 9.09 1.59
N LEU A 93 -6.64 10.06 1.30
CA LEU A 93 -7.81 10.34 2.12
C LEU A 93 -8.79 9.16 2.15
N ASP A 94 -8.98 8.48 1.03
CA ASP A 94 -9.84 7.31 0.96
C ASP A 94 -9.25 6.14 1.78
N ALA A 95 -7.95 5.93 1.72
CA ALA A 95 -7.28 4.91 2.53
C ALA A 95 -7.23 5.31 4.02
N GLU A 96 -7.01 6.59 4.34
CA GLU A 96 -7.09 7.11 5.72
C GLU A 96 -8.48 6.87 6.31
N ARG A 97 -9.54 7.20 5.56
CA ARG A 97 -10.92 6.93 5.97
C ARG A 97 -11.15 5.44 6.24
N LYS A 98 -10.70 4.56 5.35
CA LYS A 98 -10.77 3.11 5.53
C LYS A 98 -10.01 2.60 6.76
N LEU A 99 -8.85 3.17 7.04
CA LEU A 99 -8.07 2.81 8.22
C LEU A 99 -8.71 3.35 9.52
N LEU A 100 -9.40 4.51 9.46
CA LEU A 100 -10.23 5.00 10.56
C LEU A 100 -11.46 4.11 10.76
N ASP A 101 -12.09 3.65 9.69
CA ASP A 101 -13.16 2.64 9.75
C ASP A 101 -12.66 1.34 10.39
N TYR A 102 -11.40 0.97 10.15
CA TYR A 102 -10.76 -0.18 10.77
C TYR A 102 -10.64 0.02 12.30
N ALA A 103 -10.15 1.18 12.73
CA ALA A 103 -10.06 1.53 14.14
C ALA A 103 -11.46 1.53 14.81
N PHE A 104 -12.46 2.08 14.14
CA PHE A 104 -13.84 2.04 14.61
C PHE A 104 -14.35 0.59 14.80
N LEU A 105 -14.08 -0.30 13.84
CA LEU A 105 -14.45 -1.71 13.94
C LEU A 105 -13.75 -2.41 15.13
N GLU A 106 -12.48 -2.11 15.37
CA GLU A 106 -11.75 -2.62 16.54
C GLU A 106 -12.38 -2.17 17.85
N ASP A 107 -12.82 -0.92 17.92
CA ASP A 107 -13.46 -0.35 19.11
C ASP A 107 -14.81 -1.01 19.40
N VAL A 108 -15.73 -1.01 18.42
CA VAL A 108 -17.09 -1.56 18.60
C VAL A 108 -17.12 -3.09 18.81
N THR A 109 -16.11 -3.80 18.32
CA THR A 109 -15.99 -5.25 18.54
C THR A 109 -15.21 -5.60 19.79
N HIS A 110 -14.65 -4.61 20.49
CA HIS A 110 -13.75 -4.76 21.63
C HIS A 110 -12.51 -5.64 21.32
N GLU A 111 -12.13 -5.69 20.04
CA GLU A 111 -10.92 -6.36 19.55
C GLU A 111 -9.81 -5.35 19.26
N ALA A 112 -9.50 -4.49 20.22
CA ALA A 112 -8.42 -3.52 20.07
C ALA A 112 -7.11 -4.22 19.71
N ASN A 113 -6.52 -3.83 18.60
CA ASN A 113 -5.20 -4.30 18.20
C ASN A 113 -4.14 -3.63 19.08
N ARG A 114 -3.15 -4.40 19.55
CA ARG A 114 -2.01 -3.87 20.29
C ARG A 114 -0.74 -4.25 19.56
N VAL A 115 0.16 -3.29 19.43
CA VAL A 115 1.47 -3.59 18.86
C VAL A 115 2.15 -4.65 19.72
N ASN A 116 2.65 -5.70 19.05
CA ASN A 116 3.37 -6.77 19.74
C ASN A 116 4.66 -6.20 20.35
N PRO A 117 4.88 -6.35 21.67
CA PRO A 117 6.10 -5.85 22.33
C PRO A 117 7.39 -6.39 21.75
N GLU A 118 7.42 -7.63 21.24
CA GLU A 118 8.61 -8.22 20.60
C GLU A 118 8.92 -7.54 19.27
N LEU A 119 7.91 -7.19 18.47
CA LEU A 119 8.09 -6.44 17.24
C LEU A 119 8.55 -5.01 17.54
N GLU A 120 7.94 -4.36 18.54
CA GLU A 120 8.31 -3.00 18.93
C GLU A 120 9.74 -2.92 19.48
N ALA A 121 10.20 -3.94 20.21
CA ALA A 121 11.57 -4.03 20.70
C ALA A 121 12.62 -4.16 19.58
N LEU A 122 12.24 -4.62 18.40
CA LEU A 122 13.13 -4.69 17.23
C LEU A 122 13.26 -3.34 16.49
N LYS A 123 12.37 -2.39 16.77
CA LYS A 123 12.27 -1.14 16.04
C LYS A 123 13.41 -0.18 16.37
N HIS A 124 14.20 0.20 15.39
CA HIS A 124 15.29 1.18 15.54
C HIS A 124 15.74 1.74 14.18
N PRO A 125 16.27 2.97 14.15
CA PRO A 125 16.97 3.50 12.97
C PRO A 125 18.20 2.67 12.65
N VAL A 126 18.51 2.51 11.37
CA VAL A 126 19.67 1.74 10.90
C VAL A 126 20.76 2.65 10.33
N GLY A 127 22.02 2.21 10.42
CA GLY A 127 23.16 2.93 9.88
C GLY A 127 23.66 2.40 8.53
N SER A 128 23.12 1.27 8.04
CA SER A 128 23.56 0.65 6.79
C SER A 128 22.50 -0.24 6.17
N LEU A 129 22.62 -0.52 4.87
CA LEU A 129 21.75 -1.46 4.16
C LEU A 129 21.88 -2.91 4.69
N ALA A 130 23.08 -3.28 5.17
CA ALA A 130 23.31 -4.60 5.77
C ALA A 130 22.51 -4.75 7.08
N GLU A 131 22.48 -3.71 7.90
CA GLU A 131 21.72 -3.68 9.14
C GLU A 131 20.20 -3.71 8.87
N ALA A 132 19.72 -2.92 7.90
CA ALA A 132 18.32 -2.98 7.46
C ALA A 132 17.90 -4.39 7.02
N LYS A 133 18.74 -5.06 6.25
CA LYS A 133 18.51 -6.44 5.79
C LYS A 133 18.53 -7.44 6.94
N ALA A 134 19.44 -7.28 7.88
CA ALA A 134 19.51 -8.12 9.09
C ALA A 134 18.25 -7.95 9.95
N LEU A 135 17.75 -6.72 10.10
CA LEU A 135 16.50 -6.42 10.80
C LEU A 135 15.31 -7.10 10.11
N GLY A 136 15.21 -7.04 8.79
CA GLY A 136 14.19 -7.79 8.04
C GLY A 136 14.23 -9.30 8.31
N THR A 137 15.44 -9.87 8.38
CA THR A 137 15.64 -11.28 8.74
C THR A 137 15.19 -11.59 10.19
N GLN A 138 15.38 -10.67 11.13
CA GLN A 138 14.91 -10.83 12.51
C GLN A 138 13.38 -10.81 12.57
N VAL A 139 12.71 -9.89 11.87
CA VAL A 139 11.24 -9.84 11.78
C VAL A 139 10.69 -11.13 11.13
N ARG A 140 11.36 -11.68 10.11
CA ARG A 140 10.98 -12.99 9.55
C ARG A 140 11.02 -14.10 10.60
N LYS A 141 12.07 -14.15 11.42
CA LYS A 141 12.18 -15.15 12.50
C LYS A 141 11.04 -15.00 13.51
N LEU A 142 10.66 -13.78 13.86
CA LEU A 142 9.51 -13.52 14.72
C LEU A 142 8.23 -14.06 14.10
N PHE A 143 7.94 -13.77 12.83
CA PHE A 143 6.76 -14.29 12.14
C PHE A 143 6.75 -15.82 12.08
N TYR A 144 7.88 -16.44 11.83
CA TYR A 144 8.00 -17.90 11.83
C TYR A 144 7.77 -18.50 13.20
N ALA A 145 8.29 -17.90 14.27
CA ALA A 145 8.04 -18.32 15.64
C ALA A 145 6.55 -18.23 16.03
N GLN A 146 5.81 -17.31 15.40
CA GLN A 146 4.35 -17.17 15.54
C GLN A 146 3.54 -18.11 14.62
N GLY A 147 4.20 -18.94 13.80
CA GLY A 147 3.55 -19.91 12.91
C GLY A 147 3.29 -19.40 11.48
N TYR A 148 3.66 -18.15 11.13
CA TYR A 148 3.50 -17.59 9.78
C TYR A 148 4.68 -17.96 8.88
N VAL A 149 4.77 -19.23 8.53
CA VAL A 149 5.92 -19.77 7.75
C VAL A 149 5.82 -19.53 6.24
N ASN A 150 4.62 -19.21 5.75
CA ASN A 150 4.37 -18.91 4.34
C ASN A 150 4.33 -17.39 4.14
N VAL A 151 5.11 -16.89 3.19
CA VAL A 151 5.13 -15.45 2.86
C VAL A 151 3.76 -14.89 2.40
N GLY A 152 2.87 -15.75 1.90
CA GLY A 152 1.47 -15.38 1.59
C GLY A 152 0.66 -14.97 2.82
N GLN A 153 1.08 -15.38 4.02
CA GLN A 153 0.44 -15.06 5.30
C GLN A 153 1.01 -13.79 5.95
N PHE A 154 1.95 -13.09 5.30
CA PHE A 154 2.59 -11.92 5.92
C PHE A 154 1.62 -10.77 6.17
N GLY A 155 0.55 -10.63 5.39
CA GLY A 155 -0.54 -9.70 5.70
C GLY A 155 -1.19 -10.01 7.06
N GLU A 156 -1.49 -11.28 7.33
CA GLU A 156 -2.06 -11.74 8.60
C GLU A 156 -1.03 -11.61 9.75
N ALA A 157 0.24 -11.93 9.49
CA ALA A 157 1.31 -11.76 10.47
C ALA A 157 1.46 -10.30 10.91
N ILE A 158 1.40 -9.36 9.97
CA ILE A 158 1.47 -7.92 10.23
C ILE A 158 0.29 -7.48 11.10
N GLU A 159 -0.92 -7.93 10.78
CA GLU A 159 -2.12 -7.63 11.56
C GLU A 159 -2.07 -8.23 12.97
N ALA A 160 -1.61 -9.47 13.11
CA ALA A 160 -1.44 -10.12 14.41
C ALA A 160 -0.38 -9.42 15.28
N ASN A 161 0.54 -8.69 14.67
CA ASN A 161 1.55 -7.88 15.36
C ASN A 161 1.13 -6.42 15.62
N GLY A 162 -0.14 -6.08 15.38
CA GLY A 162 -0.70 -4.79 15.79
C GLY A 162 -0.66 -3.70 14.73
N ILE A 163 -0.29 -4.01 13.49
CA ILE A 163 -0.29 -3.06 12.38
C ILE A 163 -1.55 -3.27 11.56
N ARG A 164 -2.35 -2.22 11.35
CA ARG A 164 -3.53 -2.28 10.48
C ARG A 164 -3.07 -2.42 9.04
N PHE A 165 -3.50 -3.47 8.36
CA PHE A 165 -3.16 -3.71 6.97
C PHE A 165 -4.38 -3.60 6.07
N LEU A 166 -4.30 -2.76 5.04
CA LEU A 166 -5.36 -2.49 4.08
C LEU A 166 -4.91 -2.83 2.65
N PRO A 167 -5.28 -3.99 2.10
CA PRO A 167 -5.21 -4.20 0.66
C PRO A 167 -6.24 -3.31 -0.02
N PHE A 168 -5.79 -2.38 -0.87
CA PHE A 168 -6.62 -1.34 -1.45
C PHE A 168 -6.33 -1.18 -2.94
N THR A 169 -7.36 -1.11 -3.78
CA THR A 169 -7.17 -0.89 -5.21
C THR A 169 -7.08 0.60 -5.48
N PHE A 170 -5.89 1.07 -5.90
CA PHE A 170 -5.66 2.46 -6.24
C PHE A 170 -6.11 2.78 -7.66
N PRO A 171 -6.51 4.02 -7.94
CA PRO A 171 -6.86 4.46 -9.29
C PRO A 171 -5.69 4.42 -10.27
N SER A 172 -4.45 4.51 -9.76
CA SER A 172 -3.21 4.47 -10.54
C SER A 172 -2.39 3.23 -10.21
N ASN A 173 -1.72 2.66 -11.22
CA ASN A 173 -0.75 1.58 -11.06
C ASN A 173 0.67 2.07 -10.82
N ASP A 174 0.87 3.38 -10.70
CA ASP A 174 2.20 3.98 -10.50
C ASP A 174 2.59 4.03 -9.03
N GLU A 175 1.62 4.07 -8.13
CA GLU A 175 1.80 4.02 -6.69
C GLU A 175 1.50 2.61 -6.17
N PHE A 176 2.37 2.08 -5.29
CA PHE A 176 2.28 0.69 -4.86
C PHE A 176 1.82 0.51 -3.43
N GLY A 177 2.13 1.45 -2.54
CA GLY A 177 1.75 1.41 -1.14
C GLY A 177 2.19 2.64 -0.37
N PHE A 178 1.73 2.75 0.86
CA PHE A 178 2.15 3.77 1.80
C PHE A 178 1.79 3.39 3.24
N THR A 179 2.53 3.97 4.17
CA THR A 179 2.32 3.82 5.62
C THR A 179 1.73 5.09 6.19
N LEU A 180 0.74 4.96 7.08
CA LEU A 180 0.10 6.06 7.78
C LEU A 180 0.25 5.89 9.29
N LYS A 181 0.58 6.98 10.01
CA LYS A 181 0.56 7.03 11.46
C LYS A 181 -0.68 7.79 11.94
N PHE A 182 -1.40 7.21 12.88
CA PHE A 182 -2.59 7.79 13.49
C PHE A 182 -2.26 8.52 14.80
N LYS A 183 -3.19 9.37 15.26
CA LYS A 183 -3.04 10.11 16.52
C LYS A 183 -2.99 9.23 17.76
N ASP A 184 -3.58 8.03 17.69
CA ASP A 184 -3.54 7.02 18.74
C ASP A 184 -2.19 6.28 18.82
N GLY A 185 -1.23 6.66 17.96
CA GLY A 185 0.08 6.03 17.84
C GLY A 185 0.09 4.75 17.02
N MET A 186 -1.08 4.26 16.60
CA MET A 186 -1.20 3.08 15.75
C MET A 186 -0.74 3.37 14.33
N MET A 187 -0.31 2.33 13.63
CA MET A 187 0.12 2.42 12.24
C MET A 187 -0.84 1.67 11.33
N GLY A 188 -0.97 2.17 10.11
CA GLY A 188 -1.70 1.51 9.04
C GLY A 188 -0.86 1.47 7.76
N ILE A 189 -0.87 0.34 7.10
CA ILE A 189 -0.21 0.13 5.81
C ILE A 189 -1.29 -0.11 4.76
N ALA A 190 -1.28 0.69 3.69
CA ALA A 190 -2.11 0.46 2.52
C ALA A 190 -1.23 -0.02 1.36
N VAL A 191 -1.64 -1.10 0.69
CA VAL A 191 -0.93 -1.65 -0.47
C VAL A 191 -1.88 -1.73 -1.65
N ASN A 192 -1.40 -1.28 -2.81
CA ASN A 192 -2.17 -1.34 -4.05
C ASN A 192 -2.29 -2.79 -4.56
N THR A 193 -3.51 -3.30 -4.51
CA THR A 193 -3.85 -4.65 -4.98
C THR A 193 -4.53 -4.66 -6.35
N HIS A 194 -4.34 -3.61 -7.16
CA HIS A 194 -4.87 -3.56 -8.52
C HIS A 194 -4.40 -4.79 -9.32
N SER A 195 -5.30 -5.39 -10.10
CA SER A 195 -5.08 -6.66 -10.81
C SER A 195 -3.92 -6.65 -11.81
N SER A 196 -3.52 -5.47 -12.30
CA SER A 196 -2.35 -5.32 -13.19
C SER A 196 -1.01 -5.33 -12.44
N ILE A 197 -1.00 -5.31 -11.11
CA ILE A 197 0.22 -5.36 -10.31
C ILE A 197 0.46 -6.83 -9.91
N PRO A 198 1.61 -7.42 -10.30
CA PRO A 198 1.94 -8.79 -9.90
C PRO A 198 1.94 -8.97 -8.39
N GLY A 199 1.47 -10.12 -7.90
CA GLY A 199 1.39 -10.41 -6.46
C GLY A 199 2.74 -10.35 -5.75
N GLU A 200 3.81 -10.76 -6.43
CA GLU A 200 5.19 -10.62 -5.92
C GLU A 200 5.56 -9.16 -5.64
N ARG A 201 5.07 -8.24 -6.46
CA ARG A 201 5.30 -6.82 -6.26
C ARG A 201 4.46 -6.26 -5.13
N GLN A 202 3.19 -6.69 -5.02
CA GLN A 202 2.33 -6.34 -3.90
C GLN A 202 2.95 -6.79 -2.57
N LEU A 203 3.45 -8.03 -2.50
CA LEU A 203 4.10 -8.59 -1.33
C LEU A 203 5.39 -7.83 -0.98
N PHE A 204 6.23 -7.54 -1.99
CA PHE A 204 7.44 -6.75 -1.77
C PHE A 204 7.11 -5.35 -1.23
N THR A 205 6.09 -4.70 -1.77
CA THR A 205 5.61 -3.40 -1.28
C THR A 205 5.15 -3.49 0.16
N LEU A 206 4.37 -4.50 0.54
CA LEU A 206 3.97 -4.70 1.94
C LEU A 206 5.17 -4.78 2.86
N CYS A 207 6.16 -5.61 2.51
CA CYS A 207 7.38 -5.75 3.31
C CYS A 207 8.24 -4.47 3.35
N HIS A 208 8.24 -3.69 2.27
CA HIS A 208 8.91 -2.39 2.20
C HIS A 208 8.27 -1.37 3.15
N GLU A 209 6.93 -1.30 3.18
CA GLU A 209 6.20 -0.43 4.10
C GLU A 209 6.41 -0.82 5.58
N VAL A 210 6.51 -2.13 5.86
CA VAL A 210 6.93 -2.60 7.19
C VAL A 210 8.34 -2.12 7.52
N GLY A 211 9.24 -2.07 6.53
CA GLY A 211 10.59 -1.50 6.69
C GLY A 211 10.56 -0.03 7.12
N HIS A 212 9.72 0.78 6.50
CA HIS A 212 9.51 2.18 6.92
C HIS A 212 8.99 2.24 8.37
N TYR A 213 8.01 1.42 8.73
CA TYR A 213 7.54 1.33 10.10
C TYR A 213 8.64 0.98 11.10
N MET A 214 9.49 0.02 10.78
CA MET A 214 10.53 -0.49 11.69
C MET A 214 11.70 0.46 11.89
N MET A 215 12.03 1.28 10.88
CA MET A 215 13.29 2.05 10.87
C MET A 215 13.08 3.57 10.85
N HIS A 216 12.00 4.07 10.26
CA HIS A 216 11.93 5.48 9.88
C HIS A 216 10.87 6.30 10.66
N CYS A 217 9.92 5.68 11.34
CA CYS A 217 8.89 6.40 12.09
C CYS A 217 9.45 7.40 13.12
N MET A 218 10.57 7.06 13.78
CA MET A 218 11.20 7.94 14.76
C MET A 218 11.92 9.12 14.10
N ILE A 219 12.45 8.93 12.89
CA ILE A 219 13.13 9.99 12.12
C ILE A 219 12.14 11.08 11.73
N GLU A 220 10.94 10.69 11.28
CA GLU A 220 9.89 11.64 10.93
C GLU A 220 9.36 12.44 12.11
N GLU A 221 9.25 11.80 13.27
CA GLU A 221 8.88 12.48 14.50
C GLU A 221 9.90 13.57 14.86
N ALA A 222 11.19 13.28 14.67
CA ALA A 222 12.26 14.23 14.91
C ALA A 222 12.21 15.45 13.98
N HIS A 223 11.74 15.28 12.73
CA HIS A 223 11.58 16.38 11.78
C HIS A 223 10.34 17.25 12.04
N GLY A 224 9.49 16.89 13.03
CA GLY A 224 8.40 17.75 13.52
C GLY A 224 7.38 18.18 12.46
N GLY A 225 7.40 17.53 11.29
CA GLY A 225 6.53 17.90 10.18
C GLY A 225 7.17 18.70 9.07
N GLU A 226 8.47 18.96 9.11
CA GLU A 226 9.22 19.51 7.98
C GLU A 226 9.45 18.43 6.91
N SER A 227 9.67 18.85 5.67
CA SER A 227 9.98 17.91 4.57
C SER A 227 11.36 17.30 4.78
N ILE A 228 11.42 15.95 4.68
CA ILE A 228 12.69 15.22 4.72
C ILE A 228 13.56 15.64 3.52
N PRO A 229 14.87 15.87 3.72
CA PRO A 229 15.78 16.18 2.63
C PRO A 229 15.79 15.06 1.56
N PRO A 230 15.87 15.40 0.25
CA PRO A 230 15.78 14.39 -0.83
C PRO A 230 16.84 13.27 -0.77
N ASP A 231 18.02 13.58 -0.25
CA ASP A 231 19.08 12.57 -0.11
C ASP A 231 18.81 11.60 1.05
N GLU A 232 18.19 12.09 2.11
CA GLU A 232 17.75 11.28 3.24
C GLU A 232 16.55 10.40 2.85
N GLU A 233 15.55 10.96 2.17
CA GLU A 233 14.44 10.21 1.59
C GLU A 233 14.94 9.06 0.69
N LYS A 234 15.89 9.34 -0.20
CA LYS A 234 16.50 8.32 -1.06
C LYS A 234 17.25 7.25 -0.30
N ARG A 235 17.85 7.59 0.84
CA ARG A 235 18.51 6.63 1.74
C ARG A 235 17.45 5.73 2.39
N MET A 236 16.41 6.30 2.97
CA MET A 236 15.31 5.59 3.62
C MET A 236 14.63 4.59 2.67
N GLU A 237 14.41 4.97 1.41
CA GLU A 237 13.88 4.07 0.37
C GLU A 237 14.78 2.84 0.14
N LYS A 238 16.10 3.04 0.08
CA LYS A 238 17.04 1.93 -0.09
C LYS A 238 17.11 1.02 1.15
N GLU A 239 17.01 1.61 2.33
CA GLU A 239 16.95 0.88 3.59
C GLU A 239 15.68 0.02 3.67
N ALA A 240 14.52 0.56 3.27
CA ALA A 240 13.26 -0.18 3.19
C ALA A 240 13.30 -1.30 2.14
N ASP A 241 13.91 -1.07 0.97
CA ASP A 241 14.15 -2.11 -0.04
C ASP A 241 15.07 -3.24 0.50
N ALA A 242 16.12 -2.88 1.25
CA ALA A 242 17.03 -3.85 1.87
C ALA A 242 16.34 -4.65 2.98
N PHE A 243 15.54 -4.01 3.81
CA PHE A 243 14.70 -4.66 4.82
C PHE A 243 13.74 -5.66 4.17
N ALA A 244 12.98 -5.25 3.16
CA ALA A 244 12.06 -6.12 2.44
C ALA A 244 12.77 -7.34 1.83
N SER A 245 13.97 -7.12 1.29
CA SER A 245 14.81 -8.20 0.78
C SER A 245 15.22 -9.19 1.89
N GLY A 246 15.59 -8.71 3.07
CA GLY A 246 15.94 -9.55 4.23
C GLY A 246 14.73 -10.30 4.80
N LEU A 247 13.56 -9.65 4.86
CA LEU A 247 12.31 -10.25 5.32
C LEU A 247 11.83 -11.35 4.38
N LEU A 248 11.85 -11.13 3.07
CA LEU A 248 11.37 -12.09 2.09
C LEU A 248 12.39 -13.20 1.76
N MET A 249 13.67 -12.85 1.71
CA MET A 249 14.72 -13.72 1.21
C MET A 249 16.02 -13.54 2.01
N PRO A 250 16.12 -14.08 3.23
CA PRO A 250 17.34 -14.05 4.03
C PRO A 250 18.55 -14.61 3.28
N ASP A 251 19.76 -14.11 3.58
CA ASP A 251 20.97 -14.49 2.84
C ASP A 251 21.26 -15.99 2.87
N ALA A 252 21.16 -16.60 4.05
CA ALA A 252 21.41 -18.04 4.21
C ALA A 252 20.37 -18.89 3.44
N ASP A 253 19.08 -18.49 3.46
CA ASP A 253 18.02 -19.19 2.76
C ASP A 253 18.18 -19.05 1.24
N PHE A 254 18.55 -17.84 0.78
CA PHE A 254 18.86 -17.59 -0.63
C PHE A 254 20.02 -18.44 -1.12
N ASP A 255 21.11 -18.47 -0.36
CA ASP A 255 22.30 -19.25 -0.72
C ASP A 255 21.98 -20.75 -0.76
N ALA A 256 21.25 -21.25 0.23
CA ALA A 256 20.81 -22.66 0.23
C ALA A 256 19.92 -22.98 -0.98
N ALA A 257 18.92 -22.15 -1.28
CA ALA A 257 18.04 -22.34 -2.42
C ALA A 257 18.79 -22.24 -3.75
N TRP A 258 19.71 -21.26 -3.88
CA TRP A 258 20.51 -21.10 -5.08
C TRP A 258 21.43 -22.30 -5.33
N ASN A 259 22.07 -22.83 -4.29
CA ASN A 259 22.95 -24.00 -4.36
C ASN A 259 22.15 -25.28 -4.66
N ALA A 260 20.95 -25.43 -4.09
CA ALA A 260 20.07 -26.57 -4.35
C ALA A 260 19.64 -26.69 -5.83
N THR A 261 19.69 -25.60 -6.60
CA THR A 261 19.43 -25.58 -8.04
C THR A 261 20.68 -25.75 -8.91
N GLU A 262 21.83 -26.12 -8.33
CA GLU A 262 23.08 -26.35 -9.08
C GLU A 262 22.89 -27.46 -10.13
N GLY A 263 23.53 -27.28 -11.28
CA GLY A 263 23.37 -28.18 -12.44
C GLY A 263 22.18 -27.86 -13.36
N GLN A 264 21.26 -27.04 -12.95
CA GLN A 264 20.19 -26.56 -13.85
C GLN A 264 20.63 -25.38 -14.72
N LEU A 265 19.91 -25.15 -15.83
CA LEU A 265 20.10 -23.94 -16.63
C LEU A 265 19.85 -22.71 -15.77
N TRP A 266 20.74 -21.73 -15.86
CA TRP A 266 20.69 -20.50 -15.04
C TRP A 266 19.31 -19.81 -15.05
N PHE A 267 18.66 -19.75 -16.21
CA PHE A 267 17.32 -19.17 -16.35
C PHE A 267 16.27 -19.91 -15.49
N ASN A 268 16.31 -21.23 -15.48
CA ASN A 268 15.41 -22.05 -14.66
C ASN A 268 15.67 -21.86 -13.17
N ARG A 269 16.95 -21.78 -12.77
CA ARG A 269 17.35 -21.50 -11.38
C ARG A 269 16.71 -20.20 -10.88
N VAL A 270 16.76 -19.11 -11.67
CA VAL A 270 16.10 -17.84 -11.32
C VAL A 270 14.60 -18.04 -11.15
N LEU A 271 13.94 -18.80 -12.04
CA LEU A 271 12.50 -19.05 -11.95
C LEU A 271 12.11 -19.89 -10.73
N GLU A 272 12.91 -20.89 -10.37
CA GLU A 272 12.65 -21.71 -9.18
C GLU A 272 12.86 -20.92 -7.88
N VAL A 273 13.97 -20.19 -7.76
CA VAL A 273 14.26 -19.39 -6.59
C VAL A 273 13.23 -18.27 -6.40
N LYS A 274 12.85 -17.57 -7.48
CA LYS A 274 11.79 -16.56 -7.37
C LYS A 274 10.46 -17.15 -6.87
N LYS A 275 10.11 -18.34 -7.35
CA LYS A 275 8.87 -19.02 -6.97
C LYS A 275 8.89 -19.45 -5.50
N LEU A 276 10.02 -19.96 -5.02
CA LEU A 276 10.21 -20.39 -3.65
C LEU A 276 9.99 -19.23 -2.66
N PHE A 277 10.52 -18.04 -2.97
CA PHE A 277 10.42 -16.86 -2.10
C PHE A 277 9.25 -15.93 -2.45
N ALA A 278 8.47 -16.25 -3.48
CA ALA A 278 7.40 -15.39 -4.02
C ALA A 278 7.86 -13.95 -4.31
N VAL A 279 9.06 -13.81 -4.85
CA VAL A 279 9.66 -12.52 -5.22
C VAL A 279 9.71 -12.36 -6.74
N SER A 280 9.96 -11.14 -7.23
CA SER A 280 10.16 -10.90 -8.65
C SER A 280 11.47 -11.53 -9.15
N TYR A 281 11.52 -11.91 -10.44
CA TYR A 281 12.79 -12.35 -11.05
C TYR A 281 13.88 -11.27 -10.93
N GLN A 282 13.49 -9.99 -10.91
CA GLN A 282 14.41 -8.88 -10.75
C GLN A 282 15.03 -8.86 -9.35
N THR A 283 14.27 -9.24 -8.31
CA THR A 283 14.78 -9.36 -6.95
C THR A 283 15.85 -10.45 -6.86
N VAL A 284 15.61 -11.61 -7.46
CA VAL A 284 16.62 -12.69 -7.51
C VAL A 284 17.89 -12.23 -8.23
N ILE A 285 17.75 -11.54 -9.38
CA ILE A 285 18.89 -11.01 -10.14
C ILE A 285 19.65 -9.95 -9.31
N TYR A 286 18.93 -9.10 -8.59
CA TYR A 286 19.57 -8.12 -7.70
C TYR A 286 20.43 -8.80 -6.63
N ARG A 287 19.92 -9.87 -6.01
CA ARG A 287 20.64 -10.66 -5.02
C ARG A 287 21.88 -11.35 -5.61
N LEU A 288 21.79 -11.85 -6.84
CA LEU A 288 22.96 -12.38 -7.55
C LEU A 288 23.99 -11.28 -7.85
N ASP A 289 23.52 -10.10 -8.24
CA ASP A 289 24.39 -8.94 -8.45
C ASP A 289 25.11 -8.49 -7.15
N GLU A 290 24.45 -8.61 -6.00
CA GLU A 290 25.08 -8.36 -4.68
C GLU A 290 26.15 -9.43 -4.37
N LYS A 291 25.79 -10.70 -4.55
CA LYS A 291 26.67 -11.83 -4.23
C LYS A 291 27.97 -11.82 -5.04
N TYR A 292 27.92 -11.34 -6.28
CA TYR A 292 29.06 -11.33 -7.20
C TYR A 292 29.67 -9.92 -7.33
N ARG A 293 29.96 -9.28 -6.20
CA ARG A 293 30.77 -8.06 -6.12
C ARG A 293 32.17 -8.40 -5.66
N ASP A 294 33.17 -7.69 -6.21
CA ASP A 294 34.55 -7.82 -5.74
C ASP A 294 34.78 -7.10 -4.38
N ALA A 295 35.95 -7.24 -3.81
CA ALA A 295 36.32 -6.60 -2.55
C ALA A 295 36.24 -5.06 -2.58
N THR A 296 36.18 -4.44 -3.76
CA THR A 296 36.03 -2.99 -3.94
C THR A 296 34.55 -2.59 -4.13
N GLY A 297 33.61 -3.56 -4.09
CA GLY A 297 32.21 -3.37 -4.35
C GLY A 297 31.83 -3.24 -5.83
N LYS A 298 32.81 -3.40 -6.73
CA LYS A 298 32.57 -3.38 -8.17
C LYS A 298 31.85 -4.65 -8.61
N LYS A 299 30.83 -4.47 -9.46
CA LYS A 299 30.07 -5.57 -10.04
C LYS A 299 30.95 -6.41 -10.97
N VAL A 300 31.17 -7.68 -10.62
CA VAL A 300 31.90 -8.67 -11.44
C VAL A 300 30.91 -9.61 -12.14
N ALA A 301 29.62 -9.47 -11.81
CA ALA A 301 28.58 -10.32 -12.34
C ALA A 301 28.34 -10.10 -13.83
N PRO A 302 27.99 -11.16 -14.56
CA PRO A 302 27.49 -11.06 -15.92
C PRO A 302 26.24 -10.17 -16.03
N PRO A 303 25.85 -9.74 -17.24
CA PRO A 303 24.65 -8.91 -17.42
C PRO A 303 23.36 -9.76 -17.27
N TYR A 304 23.13 -10.27 -16.06
CA TYR A 304 22.03 -11.20 -15.75
C TYR A 304 20.64 -10.72 -16.23
N ARG A 305 20.35 -9.41 -16.14
CA ARG A 305 19.07 -8.87 -16.62
C ARG A 305 18.89 -9.03 -18.12
N VAL A 306 19.97 -8.78 -18.90
CA VAL A 306 19.96 -8.92 -20.36
C VAL A 306 19.80 -10.39 -20.72
N TRP A 307 20.60 -11.26 -20.08
CA TRP A 307 20.53 -12.70 -20.32
C TRP A 307 19.16 -13.29 -19.96
N PHE A 308 18.56 -12.85 -18.86
CA PHE A 308 17.24 -13.32 -18.46
C PHE A 308 16.18 -12.96 -19.52
N ARG A 309 16.15 -11.71 -20.00
CA ARG A 309 15.22 -11.26 -21.03
C ARG A 309 15.42 -11.98 -22.36
N GLN A 310 16.65 -12.20 -22.78
CA GLN A 310 16.95 -12.97 -23.99
C GLN A 310 16.49 -14.42 -23.89
N ASN A 311 16.71 -15.07 -22.74
CA ASN A 311 16.24 -16.44 -22.52
C ASN A 311 14.72 -16.51 -22.43
N TYR A 312 14.09 -15.50 -21.81
CA TYR A 312 12.63 -15.39 -21.77
C TYR A 312 12.05 -15.30 -23.19
N HIS A 313 12.60 -14.41 -24.01
CA HIS A 313 12.19 -14.27 -25.41
C HIS A 313 12.35 -15.57 -26.20
N ARG A 314 13.50 -16.22 -26.07
CA ARG A 314 13.75 -17.54 -26.74
C ARG A 314 12.75 -18.61 -26.32
N ARG A 315 12.37 -18.65 -25.05
CA ARG A 315 11.51 -19.70 -24.48
C ARG A 315 10.03 -19.48 -24.75
N PHE A 316 9.58 -18.23 -24.71
CA PHE A 316 8.16 -17.89 -24.80
C PHE A 316 7.76 -17.18 -26.10
N GLY A 317 8.70 -16.87 -26.98
CA GLY A 317 8.45 -16.21 -28.25
C GLY A 317 7.98 -14.77 -28.17
N ARG A 318 8.08 -14.13 -26.97
CA ARG A 318 7.66 -12.75 -26.72
C ARG A 318 8.60 -12.02 -25.80
N GLU A 319 8.61 -10.71 -25.91
CA GLU A 319 9.30 -9.86 -24.94
C GLU A 319 8.57 -9.86 -23.58
N LEU A 320 9.34 -9.69 -22.51
CA LEU A 320 8.79 -9.50 -21.18
C LEU A 320 8.58 -8.01 -20.93
N PRO A 321 7.32 -7.52 -20.85
CA PRO A 321 7.04 -6.13 -20.52
C PRO A 321 7.66 -5.71 -19.19
N ALA A 322 8.00 -4.42 -19.06
CA ALA A 322 8.71 -3.92 -17.88
C ALA A 322 7.94 -4.09 -16.56
N ARG A 323 6.60 -4.12 -16.64
CA ARG A 323 5.70 -4.27 -15.48
C ARG A 323 5.14 -5.68 -15.31
N GLU A 324 5.39 -6.58 -16.24
CA GLU A 324 4.91 -7.96 -16.20
C GLU A 324 5.92 -8.84 -15.45
N GLU A 325 5.43 -9.78 -14.66
CA GLU A 325 6.26 -10.75 -13.97
C GLU A 325 6.46 -12.02 -14.82
N ALA A 326 7.70 -12.49 -14.85
CA ALA A 326 8.02 -13.76 -15.51
C ALA A 326 7.50 -14.93 -14.68
N CYS A 327 6.55 -15.69 -15.22
CA CYS A 327 5.94 -16.83 -14.54
C CYS A 327 5.42 -16.46 -13.14
N PRO A 328 4.33 -15.67 -13.02
CA PRO A 328 3.78 -15.23 -11.76
C PRO A 328 3.53 -16.40 -10.80
N SER A 329 3.82 -16.22 -9.52
CA SER A 329 3.62 -17.23 -8.47
C SER A 329 2.15 -17.45 -8.11
N GLY A 330 1.26 -16.56 -8.55
CA GLY A 330 -0.16 -16.57 -8.19
C GLY A 330 -0.43 -16.10 -6.75
N ILE A 331 0.58 -15.64 -6.04
CA ILE A 331 0.41 -15.09 -4.70
C ILE A 331 -0.49 -13.86 -4.73
N ARG A 332 -1.31 -13.71 -3.70
CA ARG A 332 -2.13 -12.53 -3.49
C ARG A 332 -1.91 -12.02 -2.07
N VAL A 333 -1.69 -10.73 -1.97
CA VAL A 333 -1.63 -10.06 -0.67
C VAL A 333 -3.05 -9.75 -0.24
N SER A 334 -3.47 -10.32 0.89
CA SER A 334 -4.83 -10.20 1.42
C SER A 334 -4.80 -9.97 2.92
N SER A 335 -5.91 -9.46 3.42
CA SER A 335 -6.21 -9.34 4.83
C SER A 335 -7.63 -9.85 5.05
N SER A 336 -7.84 -10.62 6.07
CA SER A 336 -9.17 -11.09 6.46
C SER A 336 -9.71 -10.37 7.71
N ARG A 337 -8.85 -9.69 8.48
CA ARG A 337 -9.21 -9.13 9.79
C ARG A 337 -10.24 -8.01 9.66
N TYR A 338 -10.09 -7.08 8.70
CA TYR A 338 -11.07 -6.02 8.49
C TYR A 338 -12.48 -6.59 8.21
N LEU A 339 -12.57 -7.57 7.30
CA LEU A 339 -13.84 -8.20 6.95
C LEU A 339 -14.41 -9.00 8.14
N ARG A 340 -13.56 -9.69 8.90
CA ARG A 340 -13.95 -10.43 10.10
C ARG A 340 -14.51 -9.52 11.18
N LEU A 341 -13.88 -8.36 11.42
CA LEU A 341 -14.37 -7.36 12.36
C LEU A 341 -15.71 -6.76 11.90
N ALA A 342 -15.85 -6.44 10.61
CA ALA A 342 -17.10 -5.94 10.05
C ALA A 342 -18.24 -6.97 10.18
N ARG A 343 -17.96 -8.25 9.91
CA ARG A 343 -18.91 -9.36 10.13
C ARG A 343 -19.33 -9.44 11.59
N ARG A 344 -18.36 -9.45 12.52
CA ARG A 344 -18.63 -9.53 13.96
C ARG A 344 -19.46 -8.35 14.43
N ALA A 345 -19.07 -7.13 14.10
CA ALA A 345 -19.81 -5.92 14.47
C ALA A 345 -21.27 -5.96 13.96
N PHE A 346 -21.48 -6.47 12.75
CA PHE A 346 -22.83 -6.61 12.20
C PHE A 346 -23.65 -7.69 12.90
N LEU A 347 -23.10 -8.87 13.12
CA LEU A 347 -23.80 -9.99 13.77
C LEU A 347 -24.08 -9.71 15.26
N SER A 348 -23.23 -8.93 15.93
CA SER A 348 -23.46 -8.45 17.30
C SER A 348 -24.37 -7.20 17.38
N HIS A 349 -24.96 -6.77 16.25
CA HIS A 349 -25.85 -5.61 16.15
C HIS A 349 -25.22 -4.26 16.53
N GLU A 350 -23.87 -4.14 16.51
CA GLU A 350 -23.14 -2.91 16.80
C GLU A 350 -23.19 -1.93 15.62
N ILE A 351 -23.42 -2.43 14.40
CA ILE A 351 -23.57 -1.61 13.20
C ILE A 351 -24.81 -1.98 12.41
N THR A 352 -25.36 -0.99 11.71
CA THR A 352 -26.52 -1.18 10.82
C THR A 352 -26.12 -1.76 9.47
N MET A 353 -27.09 -2.30 8.70
CA MET A 353 -26.89 -2.73 7.32
C MET A 353 -26.34 -1.60 6.42
N SER A 354 -26.81 -0.36 6.60
CA SER A 354 -26.31 0.80 5.85
C SER A 354 -24.84 1.08 6.17
N ARG A 355 -24.47 1.04 7.46
CA ARG A 355 -23.07 1.23 7.87
C ARG A 355 -22.19 0.09 7.39
N LEU A 356 -22.66 -1.14 7.39
CA LEU A 356 -21.94 -2.27 6.79
C LEU A 356 -21.68 -2.06 5.30
N ALA A 357 -22.66 -1.57 4.54
CA ALA A 357 -22.51 -1.26 3.11
C ALA A 357 -21.44 -0.19 2.88
N GLU A 358 -21.40 0.88 3.67
CA GLU A 358 -20.36 1.92 3.63
C GLU A 358 -18.97 1.35 3.94
N LEU A 359 -18.86 0.60 5.03
CA LEU A 359 -17.60 -0.02 5.46
C LEU A 359 -17.01 -0.94 4.39
N LEU A 360 -17.86 -1.72 3.72
CA LEU A 360 -17.43 -2.64 2.68
C LEU A 360 -17.30 -1.97 1.30
N GLY A 361 -17.81 -0.76 1.11
CA GLY A 361 -17.89 -0.09 -0.18
C GLY A 361 -18.73 -0.85 -1.19
N LYS A 362 -19.81 -1.55 -0.73
CA LYS A 362 -20.66 -2.41 -1.53
C LYS A 362 -22.08 -1.85 -1.66
N GLY A 363 -22.73 -2.18 -2.75
CA GLY A 363 -24.15 -1.84 -2.93
C GLY A 363 -25.06 -2.55 -1.93
N ALA A 364 -26.24 -1.97 -1.65
CA ALA A 364 -27.19 -2.49 -0.66
C ALA A 364 -27.61 -3.96 -0.92
N LEU A 365 -27.81 -4.35 -2.17
CA LEU A 365 -28.18 -5.74 -2.53
C LEU A 365 -27.05 -6.72 -2.28
N GLU A 366 -25.83 -6.37 -2.65
CA GLU A 366 -24.65 -7.19 -2.45
C GLU A 366 -24.33 -7.35 -0.96
N THR A 367 -24.43 -6.26 -0.19
CA THR A 367 -24.25 -6.28 1.26
C THR A 367 -25.28 -7.16 1.96
N ARG A 368 -26.54 -7.07 1.53
CA ARG A 368 -27.61 -7.92 2.08
C ARG A 368 -27.38 -9.41 1.79
N ALA A 369 -26.93 -9.75 0.57
CA ALA A 369 -26.59 -11.13 0.22
C ALA A 369 -25.48 -11.69 1.12
N LEU A 370 -24.41 -10.92 1.30
CA LEU A 370 -23.29 -11.28 2.17
C LEU A 370 -23.71 -11.42 3.64
N ALA A 371 -24.50 -10.49 4.16
CA ALA A 371 -24.99 -10.53 5.53
C ALA A 371 -25.90 -11.75 5.79
N ASN A 372 -26.73 -12.14 4.82
CA ASN A 372 -27.56 -13.34 4.90
C ASN A 372 -26.72 -14.62 4.88
N GLU A 373 -25.65 -14.65 4.11
CA GLU A 373 -24.68 -15.75 4.10
C GLU A 373 -24.04 -15.91 5.48
N TRP A 374 -23.54 -14.84 6.07
CA TRP A 374 -22.95 -14.86 7.42
C TRP A 374 -23.91 -15.31 8.51
N ALA A 375 -25.18 -14.89 8.45
CA ALA A 375 -26.18 -15.30 9.41
C ALA A 375 -26.52 -16.80 9.30
N ARG A 376 -26.49 -17.36 8.09
CA ARG A 376 -26.68 -18.82 7.89
C ARG A 376 -25.52 -19.63 8.44
N GLU A 377 -24.27 -19.23 8.13
CA GLU A 377 -23.06 -19.89 8.64
C GLU A 377 -23.03 -19.92 10.18
N GLU A 378 -23.46 -18.81 10.82
CA GLU A 378 -23.51 -18.73 12.27
C GLU A 378 -24.58 -19.64 12.88
N ALA A 379 -25.73 -19.75 12.22
CA ALA A 379 -26.79 -20.67 12.63
C ALA A 379 -26.37 -22.14 12.50
N GLU A 380 -25.58 -22.50 11.48
CA GLU A 380 -25.04 -23.85 11.26
C GLU A 380 -23.98 -24.24 12.31
N VAL A 381 -23.19 -23.29 12.80
CA VAL A 381 -22.15 -23.52 13.83
C VAL A 381 -22.77 -23.62 15.24
N ALA A 382 -23.94 -23.03 15.45
CA ALA A 382 -24.64 -23.06 16.75
C ALA A 382 -25.45 -24.36 17.01
N VAL A 383 -25.53 -25.25 16.03
CA VAL A 383 -26.18 -26.60 16.12
C VAL A 383 -25.12 -27.66 16.32
#